data_5aeb8892ce26f86805669b95f2878a86
#
_entry.id   5aeb8892ce26f86805669b95f2878a86
#
_cell.length_a   1.000
_cell.length_b   1.000
_cell.length_c   1.000
_cell.angle_alpha   90.00
_cell.angle_beta   90.00
_cell.angle_gamma   90.00
#
_symmetry.space_group_name_H-M   'P 1'
#
loop_
_entity.id
_entity.type
_entity.pdbx_description
1 polymer ?
#
loop_
_entity_poly.entity_id
_entity_poly.type
_entity_poly.pdbx_seq_one_letter_code
_entity_poly.pdbx_strand_id
1 'polypeptide(L)'
;MLTSRAGIVLLLGAAIACGSAGQAQTALSDGNGAYATGNYRNLFKEDGHSEKQIRAKIDAAYQQLFHGDPQTQAIAFAAGSNANGPLMYVTDWANHDVRTEGMSYGMMITVELNKKAEFDALWNWAMTYMYIADPKAPSYEYFAWSCKADGTHNSEGAAPDGESYFAMALLFAANRWPGGEGIYDYRAQAEKLLTAMVHRETITAPGPRGPHSVGAEMNQDPPMVKFVPETMPHPFTDPSYHLPAFYELWARWGPAEDRAFWARAAEASRAFFPKAANAETGLAPDYASFDATPMEGPFARRASVFGYDAWRVASNWSVDWSWWHKAPAEQALSDHIQKFFESQGMETYGPMYTLDGKPETPSPRVTHEEHPEGLVGTNAVAGLAATDRERERLFTEALWNTKIPSGQSRYYDGMLYLMSLMHCGGEFRIIGPGK
;
A
#
# COMPACT_ATOMS: atom_id res chain seq x y z
N MET A 1 31.55 -90.08 7.12
CA MET A 1 31.48 -89.63 5.72
C MET A 1 30.17 -88.87 5.57
N LEU A 2 30.26 -87.62 5.41
CA LEU A 2 29.30 -86.67 4.81
C LEU A 2 29.53 -85.29 5.37
N THR A 3 30.16 -84.50 4.59
CA THR A 3 30.55 -83.11 4.86
C THR A 3 29.32 -82.17 4.67
N SER A 4 29.00 -81.42 5.70
CA SER A 4 28.04 -80.38 5.63
C SER A 4 28.73 -79.03 5.31
N ARG A 5 28.38 -78.44 4.16
CA ARG A 5 28.79 -77.05 3.78
C ARG A 5 27.81 -76.06 4.33
N ALA A 6 28.27 -75.16 5.18
CA ALA A 6 27.52 -73.98 5.60
C ALA A 6 27.58 -72.87 4.55
N GLY A 7 26.46 -72.47 4.05
CA GLY A 7 26.35 -71.31 3.14
C GLY A 7 26.14 -70.01 3.96
N ILE A 8 27.01 -69.02 3.78
CA ILE A 8 26.91 -67.68 4.32
C ILE A 8 26.06 -66.85 3.36
N VAL A 9 24.90 -66.36 3.86
CA VAL A 9 24.08 -65.39 3.14
C VAL A 9 24.52 -63.97 3.56
N LEU A 10 25.12 -63.23 2.62
CA LEU A 10 25.38 -61.82 2.78
C LEU A 10 24.08 -61.06 2.49
N LEU A 11 23.52 -60.40 3.50
CA LEU A 11 22.49 -59.36 3.31
C LEU A 11 23.17 -58.03 3.00
N LEU A 12 23.08 -57.58 1.72
CA LEU A 12 23.39 -56.21 1.36
C LEU A 12 22.23 -55.32 1.79
N GLY A 13 22.44 -54.52 2.83
CA GLY A 13 21.55 -53.45 3.23
C GLY A 13 21.78 -52.23 2.27
N ALA A 14 20.81 -51.96 1.40
CA ALA A 14 20.80 -50.72 0.63
C ALA A 14 20.32 -49.60 1.54
N ALA A 15 21.21 -48.72 1.97
CA ALA A 15 20.87 -47.47 2.63
C ALA A 15 20.33 -46.48 1.57
N ILE A 16 19.02 -46.25 1.59
CA ILE A 16 18.41 -45.17 0.80
C ILE A 16 18.73 -43.87 1.53
N ALA A 17 19.74 -43.15 1.04
CA ALA A 17 19.95 -41.75 1.44
C ALA A 17 18.84 -40.90 0.83
N CYS A 18 17.84 -40.54 1.63
CA CYS A 18 16.95 -39.43 1.31
C CYS A 18 17.75 -38.14 1.34
N GLY A 19 18.30 -37.78 0.19
CA GLY A 19 18.83 -36.46 -0.04
C GLY A 19 17.63 -35.47 -0.06
N SER A 20 17.46 -34.71 1.00
CA SER A 20 16.66 -33.49 0.96
C SER A 20 17.32 -32.55 -0.05
N ALA A 21 16.75 -32.48 -1.26
CA ALA A 21 17.07 -31.44 -2.21
C ALA A 21 16.62 -30.11 -1.56
N GLY A 22 17.51 -29.47 -0.83
CA GLY A 22 17.37 -28.07 -0.46
C GLY A 22 17.27 -27.30 -1.75
N GLN A 23 16.08 -26.79 -2.05
CA GLN A 23 15.94 -25.80 -3.11
C GLN A 23 16.89 -24.66 -2.76
N ALA A 24 17.94 -24.48 -3.55
CA ALA A 24 18.80 -23.31 -3.44
C ALA A 24 17.91 -22.10 -3.62
N GLN A 25 17.69 -21.36 -2.56
CA GLN A 25 16.95 -20.11 -2.59
C GLN A 25 17.72 -19.17 -3.50
N THR A 26 17.20 -18.93 -4.69
CA THR A 26 17.82 -18.00 -5.64
C THR A 26 17.93 -16.66 -4.93
N ALA A 27 19.12 -16.10 -4.80
CA ALA A 27 19.32 -14.81 -4.15
C ALA A 27 18.46 -13.76 -4.87
N LEU A 28 17.72 -12.95 -4.09
CA LEU A 28 16.91 -11.88 -4.63
C LEU A 28 17.81 -10.89 -5.37
N SER A 29 17.43 -10.52 -6.60
CA SER A 29 18.08 -9.44 -7.32
C SER A 29 17.72 -8.10 -6.66
N ASP A 30 18.71 -7.23 -6.48
CA ASP A 30 18.47 -5.87 -5.95
C ASP A 30 18.11 -4.88 -7.06
N GLY A 31 18.06 -5.32 -8.32
CA GLY A 31 17.85 -4.42 -9.45
C GLY A 31 18.94 -3.34 -9.56
N ASN A 32 18.62 -2.23 -10.19
CA ASN A 32 19.48 -1.04 -10.29
C ASN A 32 18.74 0.28 -10.00
N GLY A 33 17.61 0.18 -9.30
CA GLY A 33 16.84 1.32 -8.81
C GLY A 33 17.42 1.94 -7.53
N ALA A 34 16.60 2.75 -6.85
CA ALA A 34 17.02 3.48 -5.66
C ALA A 34 17.47 2.57 -4.50
N TYR A 35 16.92 1.36 -4.38
CA TYR A 35 17.36 0.39 -3.37
C TYR A 35 18.84 0.06 -3.49
N ALA A 36 19.30 -0.25 -4.71
CA ALA A 36 20.69 -0.62 -4.97
C ALA A 36 21.63 0.58 -5.02
N THR A 37 21.16 1.73 -5.53
CA THR A 37 22.02 2.89 -5.82
C THR A 37 22.02 3.96 -4.73
N GLY A 38 20.97 4.00 -3.89
CA GLY A 38 20.71 5.11 -2.97
C GLY A 38 20.25 6.40 -3.64
N ASN A 39 20.04 6.39 -4.96
CA ASN A 39 19.66 7.58 -5.73
C ASN A 39 18.15 7.60 -5.96
N TYR A 40 17.48 8.58 -5.39
CA TYR A 40 16.06 8.84 -5.60
C TYR A 40 15.91 9.98 -6.59
N ARG A 41 15.09 9.77 -7.64
CA ARG A 41 14.76 10.86 -8.56
C ARG A 41 14.03 11.97 -7.80
N ASN A 42 14.32 13.19 -8.17
CA ASN A 42 13.63 14.38 -7.68
C ASN A 42 13.15 15.17 -8.89
N LEU A 43 11.89 14.92 -9.29
CA LEU A 43 11.28 15.48 -10.50
C LEU A 43 11.23 17.01 -10.42
N PHE A 44 10.87 17.56 -9.27
CA PHE A 44 10.86 19.02 -9.07
C PHE A 44 12.25 19.65 -9.25
N LYS A 45 13.30 18.95 -8.80
CA LYS A 45 14.68 19.44 -9.00
C LYS A 45 15.10 19.33 -10.47
N GLU A 46 14.68 18.26 -11.16
CA GLU A 46 14.89 18.07 -12.59
C GLU A 46 14.21 19.20 -13.40
N ASP A 47 13.06 19.73 -12.92
CA ASP A 47 12.33 20.85 -13.50
C ASP A 47 12.84 22.23 -13.06
N GLY A 48 13.89 22.29 -12.25
CA GLY A 48 14.58 23.54 -11.89
C GLY A 48 14.21 24.14 -10.54
N HIS A 49 13.37 23.48 -9.73
CA HIS A 49 13.08 23.94 -8.39
C HIS A 49 14.22 23.61 -7.42
N SER A 50 14.56 24.56 -6.54
CA SER A 50 15.62 24.36 -5.56
C SER A 50 15.16 23.42 -4.41
N GLU A 51 16.11 22.71 -3.81
CA GLU A 51 15.84 21.85 -2.64
C GLU A 51 15.14 22.62 -1.51
N LYS A 52 15.47 23.89 -1.31
CA LYS A 52 14.83 24.75 -0.31
C LYS A 52 13.35 24.97 -0.62
N GLN A 53 12.99 25.21 -1.90
CA GLN A 53 11.59 25.40 -2.33
C GLN A 53 10.82 24.10 -2.19
N ILE A 54 11.41 22.96 -2.58
CA ILE A 54 10.81 21.64 -2.49
C ILE A 54 10.47 21.29 -1.04
N ARG A 55 11.45 21.43 -0.13
CA ARG A 55 11.22 21.20 1.30
C ARG A 55 10.17 22.14 1.88
N ALA A 56 10.24 23.43 1.54
CA ALA A 56 9.25 24.40 2.01
C ALA A 56 7.82 24.06 1.56
N LYS A 57 7.65 23.51 0.33
CA LYS A 57 6.35 23.09 -0.17
C LYS A 57 5.83 21.85 0.56
N ILE A 58 6.67 20.83 0.78
CA ILE A 58 6.32 19.63 1.55
C ILE A 58 5.99 20.01 3.00
N ASP A 59 6.82 20.85 3.64
CA ASP A 59 6.61 21.31 5.01
C ASP A 59 5.29 22.12 5.12
N ALA A 60 4.98 22.98 4.16
CA ALA A 60 3.74 23.75 4.16
C ALA A 60 2.52 22.83 4.04
N ALA A 61 2.56 21.81 3.19
CA ALA A 61 1.48 20.83 3.04
C ALA A 61 1.31 20.01 4.34
N TYR A 62 2.42 19.54 4.92
CA TYR A 62 2.37 18.84 6.21
C TYR A 62 1.78 19.72 7.31
N GLN A 63 2.24 20.96 7.44
CA GLN A 63 1.75 21.88 8.45
C GLN A 63 0.25 22.18 8.28
N GLN A 64 -0.23 22.38 7.05
CA GLN A 64 -1.65 22.61 6.82
C GLN A 64 -2.50 21.37 7.15
N LEU A 65 -2.11 20.19 6.68
CA LEU A 65 -2.92 18.99 6.82
C LEU A 65 -2.87 18.40 8.24
N PHE A 66 -1.74 18.56 8.96
CA PHE A 66 -1.61 18.01 10.32
C PHE A 66 -1.85 19.04 11.43
N HIS A 67 -1.65 20.32 11.17
CA HIS A 67 -1.68 21.36 12.21
C HIS A 67 -2.41 22.64 11.78
N GLY A 68 -3.06 22.64 10.62
CA GLY A 68 -3.79 23.79 10.09
C GLY A 68 -5.13 24.04 10.79
N ASP A 69 -5.95 24.90 10.19
CA ASP A 69 -7.30 25.20 10.71
C ASP A 69 -8.14 23.91 10.80
N PRO A 70 -8.68 23.58 11.99
CA PRO A 70 -9.38 22.31 12.20
C PRO A 70 -10.69 22.19 11.41
N GLN A 71 -11.30 23.29 10.98
CA GLN A 71 -12.57 23.27 10.27
C GLN A 71 -12.39 23.13 8.75
N THR A 72 -11.29 23.65 8.22
CA THR A 72 -11.13 23.79 6.77
C THR A 72 -9.88 23.14 6.20
N GLN A 73 -8.86 22.83 7.00
CA GLN A 73 -7.53 22.40 6.54
C GLN A 73 -7.05 21.09 7.14
N ALA A 74 -7.09 20.97 8.47
CA ALA A 74 -6.54 19.83 9.18
C ALA A 74 -7.34 18.54 8.92
N ILE A 75 -6.62 17.43 8.80
CA ILE A 75 -7.15 16.06 8.77
C ILE A 75 -6.67 15.24 9.97
N ALA A 76 -5.62 15.69 10.68
CA ALA A 76 -5.05 15.02 11.84
C ALA A 76 -5.43 15.78 13.12
N PHE A 77 -5.83 15.02 14.16
CA PHE A 77 -6.36 15.60 15.40
C PHE A 77 -5.82 14.88 16.63
N ALA A 78 -5.38 15.66 17.64
CA ALA A 78 -5.04 15.11 18.94
C ALA A 78 -6.30 14.59 19.67
N ALA A 79 -6.17 13.42 20.33
CA ALA A 79 -7.25 12.73 21.02
C ALA A 79 -6.96 12.45 22.50
N GLY A 80 -6.21 13.30 23.15
CA GLY A 80 -5.79 13.11 24.55
C GLY A 80 -4.63 12.14 24.69
N SER A 81 -4.65 11.30 25.72
CA SER A 81 -3.59 10.35 26.01
C SER A 81 -4.13 9.14 26.82
N ASN A 82 -3.40 8.03 26.77
CA ASN A 82 -3.60 6.85 27.59
C ASN A 82 -2.28 6.43 28.28
N ALA A 83 -2.21 5.21 28.82
CA ALA A 83 -1.02 4.70 29.49
C ALA A 83 0.21 4.59 28.57
N ASN A 84 0.00 4.45 27.26
CA ASN A 84 1.07 4.39 26.26
C ASN A 84 1.53 5.77 25.79
N GLY A 85 0.82 6.86 26.12
CA GLY A 85 1.17 8.23 25.74
C GLY A 85 0.08 8.96 24.95
N PRO A 86 0.45 9.99 24.17
CA PRO A 86 -0.47 10.76 23.35
C PRO A 86 -1.22 9.89 22.33
N LEU A 87 -2.44 10.36 21.97
CA LEU A 87 -3.30 9.77 20.96
C LEU A 87 -3.56 10.81 19.85
N MET A 88 -3.50 10.38 18.60
CA MET A 88 -3.81 11.20 17.43
C MET A 88 -4.52 10.33 16.38
N TYR A 89 -5.47 10.90 15.65
CA TYR A 89 -6.10 10.23 14.51
C TYR A 89 -6.14 11.11 13.28
N VAL A 90 -6.24 10.46 12.12
CA VAL A 90 -6.53 11.08 10.82
C VAL A 90 -7.98 10.76 10.47
N THR A 91 -8.78 11.76 10.10
CA THR A 91 -10.20 11.58 9.81
C THR A 91 -10.54 11.89 8.35
N ASP A 92 -11.39 11.07 7.76
CA ASP A 92 -12.15 11.44 6.57
C ASP A 92 -13.23 12.45 6.98
N TRP A 93 -12.96 13.71 6.66
CA TRP A 93 -13.82 14.82 7.06
C TRP A 93 -15.20 14.75 6.42
N ALA A 94 -15.29 14.30 5.18
CA ALA A 94 -16.55 14.20 4.45
C ALA A 94 -17.46 13.09 4.99
N ASN A 95 -16.87 11.97 5.42
CA ASN A 95 -17.59 10.81 5.94
C ASN A 95 -17.66 10.78 7.49
N HIS A 96 -16.96 11.69 8.17
CA HIS A 96 -16.91 11.78 9.63
C HIS A 96 -16.45 10.47 10.30
N ASP A 97 -15.45 9.80 9.71
CA ASP A 97 -14.88 8.58 10.24
C ASP A 97 -13.34 8.60 10.19
N VAL A 98 -12.75 7.65 10.90
CA VAL A 98 -11.31 7.37 10.95
C VAL A 98 -11.10 6.03 10.29
N ARG A 99 -10.27 5.98 9.23
CA ARG A 99 -10.02 4.78 8.44
C ARG A 99 -8.59 4.29 8.60
N THR A 100 -8.39 2.97 8.50
CA THR A 100 -7.04 2.37 8.49
C THR A 100 -6.19 2.95 7.36
N GLU A 101 -6.77 3.25 6.20
CA GLU A 101 -6.13 3.95 5.09
C GLU A 101 -5.48 5.26 5.55
N GLY A 102 -6.26 6.19 6.11
CA GLY A 102 -5.73 7.49 6.54
C GLY A 102 -4.76 7.39 7.70
N MET A 103 -5.01 6.47 8.65
CA MET A 103 -4.11 6.24 9.78
C MET A 103 -2.75 5.72 9.33
N SER A 104 -2.73 4.74 8.42
CA SER A 104 -1.50 4.13 7.91
C SER A 104 -0.72 5.09 6.99
N TYR A 105 -1.41 5.88 6.16
CA TYR A 105 -0.77 6.94 5.36
C TYR A 105 -0.19 8.04 6.26
N GLY A 106 -0.92 8.44 7.32
CA GLY A 106 -0.40 9.37 8.33
C GLY A 106 0.86 8.87 9.00
N MET A 107 0.92 7.58 9.35
CA MET A 107 2.13 6.96 9.87
C MET A 107 3.26 6.93 8.83
N MET A 108 2.97 6.62 7.56
CA MET A 108 3.99 6.64 6.52
C MET A 108 4.55 8.05 6.30
N ILE A 109 3.70 9.07 6.22
CA ILE A 109 4.12 10.48 6.10
C ILE A 109 5.00 10.87 7.30
N THR A 110 4.57 10.54 8.51
CA THR A 110 5.29 10.94 9.72
C THR A 110 6.62 10.23 9.89
N VAL A 111 6.73 8.94 9.51
CA VAL A 111 8.04 8.26 9.55
C VAL A 111 8.98 8.81 8.49
N GLU A 112 8.52 9.10 7.28
CA GLU A 112 9.34 9.69 6.23
C GLU A 112 9.84 11.10 6.60
N LEU A 113 8.98 11.93 7.18
CA LEU A 113 9.33 13.28 7.63
C LEU A 113 10.02 13.33 9.02
N ASN A 114 10.36 12.17 9.60
CA ASN A 114 11.02 12.06 10.91
C ASN A 114 10.24 12.70 12.07
N LYS A 115 8.90 12.53 12.08
CA LYS A 115 7.96 13.06 13.08
C LYS A 115 7.56 11.96 14.08
N LYS A 116 8.51 11.54 14.94
CA LYS A 116 8.30 10.40 15.84
C LYS A 116 7.11 10.57 16.78
N ALA A 117 6.91 11.75 17.34
CA ALA A 117 5.84 11.99 18.31
C ALA A 117 4.44 11.79 17.70
N GLU A 118 4.23 12.28 16.48
CA GLU A 118 2.98 12.12 15.73
C GLU A 118 2.81 10.65 15.26
N PHE A 119 3.89 10.01 14.82
CA PHE A 119 3.89 8.59 14.48
C PHE A 119 3.43 7.73 15.66
N ASP A 120 4.03 7.91 16.83
CA ASP A 120 3.69 7.20 18.05
C ASP A 120 2.23 7.44 18.46
N ALA A 121 1.74 8.66 18.35
CA ALA A 121 0.38 9.03 18.71
C ALA A 121 -0.66 8.41 17.75
N LEU A 122 -0.36 8.37 16.45
CA LEU A 122 -1.20 7.69 15.44
C LEU A 122 -1.23 6.19 15.69
N TRP A 123 -0.08 5.56 15.89
CA TRP A 123 -0.01 4.13 16.18
C TRP A 123 -0.69 3.76 17.49
N ASN A 124 -0.52 4.56 18.54
CA ASN A 124 -1.20 4.35 19.81
C ASN A 124 -2.73 4.42 19.66
N TRP A 125 -3.24 5.34 18.84
CA TRP A 125 -4.68 5.42 18.58
C TRP A 125 -5.19 4.21 17.80
N ALA A 126 -4.48 3.78 16.75
CA ALA A 126 -4.82 2.59 15.97
C ALA A 126 -4.85 1.33 16.86
N MET A 127 -3.84 1.13 17.69
CA MET A 127 -3.78 0.00 18.63
C MET A 127 -4.85 0.06 19.73
N THR A 128 -5.27 1.26 20.13
CA THR A 128 -6.27 1.45 21.20
C THR A 128 -7.68 1.23 20.69
N TYR A 129 -8.01 1.69 19.49
CA TYR A 129 -9.38 1.79 19.02
C TYR A 129 -9.70 0.98 17.77
N MET A 130 -8.71 0.65 16.93
CA MET A 130 -8.97 -0.11 15.69
C MET A 130 -8.56 -1.58 15.81
N TYR A 131 -7.49 -1.87 16.57
CA TYR A 131 -6.97 -3.23 16.68
C TYR A 131 -7.96 -4.20 17.34
N ILE A 132 -8.27 -5.31 16.66
CA ILE A 132 -9.19 -6.34 17.16
C ILE A 132 -8.41 -7.38 17.96
N ALA A 133 -8.48 -7.26 19.28
CA ALA A 133 -7.73 -8.10 20.22
C ALA A 133 -8.50 -9.34 20.74
N ASP A 134 -9.81 -9.45 20.48
CA ASP A 134 -10.60 -10.62 20.89
C ASP A 134 -10.30 -11.81 19.96
N PRO A 135 -9.72 -12.91 20.47
CA PRO A 135 -9.37 -14.07 19.66
C PRO A 135 -10.60 -14.83 19.09
N LYS A 136 -11.81 -14.46 19.51
CA LYS A 136 -13.06 -15.00 18.96
C LYS A 136 -13.67 -14.15 17.87
N ALA A 137 -13.20 -12.91 17.71
CA ALA A 137 -13.68 -12.03 16.67
C ALA A 137 -13.18 -12.51 15.28
N PRO A 138 -14.00 -12.49 14.24
CA PRO A 138 -13.57 -12.85 12.88
C PRO A 138 -12.33 -12.08 12.42
N SER A 139 -12.23 -10.81 12.70
CA SER A 139 -11.07 -9.95 12.32
C SER A 139 -9.98 -9.87 13.39
N TYR A 140 -9.88 -10.84 14.31
CA TYR A 140 -8.80 -10.92 15.31
C TYR A 140 -7.43 -10.69 14.66
N GLU A 141 -6.57 -9.89 15.29
CA GLU A 141 -5.23 -9.46 14.82
C GLU A 141 -5.21 -8.47 13.63
N TYR A 142 -6.36 -8.12 13.08
CA TYR A 142 -6.49 -7.02 12.12
C TYR A 142 -7.08 -5.77 12.78
N PHE A 143 -7.32 -4.75 11.95
CA PHE A 143 -7.86 -3.48 12.41
C PHE A 143 -9.27 -3.27 11.85
N ALA A 144 -10.17 -2.73 12.66
CA ALA A 144 -11.44 -2.21 12.17
C ALA A 144 -11.18 -1.11 11.15
N TRP A 145 -11.57 -1.34 9.88
CA TRP A 145 -11.19 -0.42 8.81
C TRP A 145 -11.79 0.99 8.97
N SER A 146 -12.90 1.12 9.69
CA SER A 146 -13.56 2.40 9.93
C SER A 146 -14.10 2.48 11.36
N CYS A 147 -13.73 3.58 12.04
CA CYS A 147 -14.17 3.95 13.37
C CYS A 147 -14.68 5.39 13.38
N LYS A 148 -15.46 5.74 14.40
CA LYS A 148 -15.70 7.15 14.76
C LYS A 148 -14.49 7.73 15.49
N ALA A 149 -14.40 9.05 15.57
CA ALA A 149 -13.32 9.72 16.30
C ALA A 149 -13.27 9.39 17.81
N ASP A 150 -14.37 8.88 18.38
CA ASP A 150 -14.44 8.38 19.76
C ASP A 150 -14.00 6.92 19.92
N GLY A 151 -13.57 6.28 18.83
CA GLY A 151 -13.11 4.88 18.79
C GLY A 151 -14.22 3.85 18.59
N THR A 152 -15.50 4.26 18.51
CA THR A 152 -16.60 3.34 18.20
C THR A 152 -16.45 2.80 16.78
N HIS A 153 -16.45 1.47 16.61
CA HIS A 153 -16.36 0.83 15.30
C HIS A 153 -17.60 1.10 14.45
N ASN A 154 -17.40 1.57 13.23
CA ASN A 154 -18.43 1.56 12.19
C ASN A 154 -18.49 0.18 11.52
N SER A 155 -17.34 -0.49 11.38
CA SER A 155 -17.20 -1.83 10.86
C SER A 155 -15.91 -2.47 11.38
N GLU A 156 -15.98 -3.73 11.78
CA GLU A 156 -14.85 -4.54 12.23
C GLU A 156 -14.18 -5.33 11.09
N GLY A 157 -14.61 -5.15 9.84
CA GLY A 157 -13.91 -5.72 8.68
C GLY A 157 -12.51 -5.10 8.55
N ALA A 158 -11.57 -5.86 8.00
CA ALA A 158 -10.24 -5.34 7.67
C ALA A 158 -10.21 -4.83 6.22
N ALA A 159 -9.32 -3.87 5.95
CA ALA A 159 -9.05 -3.34 4.61
C ALA A 159 -7.53 -3.40 4.35
N PRO A 160 -7.05 -4.40 3.59
CA PRO A 160 -5.63 -4.75 3.45
C PRO A 160 -4.68 -3.64 3.00
N ASP A 161 -5.18 -2.56 2.40
CA ASP A 161 -4.36 -1.38 2.10
C ASP A 161 -3.86 -0.71 3.39
N GLY A 162 -4.73 -0.62 4.41
CA GLY A 162 -4.36 -0.10 5.72
C GLY A 162 -3.28 -0.93 6.39
N GLU A 163 -3.48 -2.24 6.47
CA GLU A 163 -2.52 -3.18 7.06
C GLU A 163 -1.18 -3.17 6.32
N SER A 164 -1.21 -3.08 4.99
CA SER A 164 0.01 -3.00 4.17
C SER A 164 0.85 -1.76 4.48
N TYR A 165 0.23 -0.60 4.57
CA TYR A 165 0.95 0.63 4.92
C TYR A 165 1.35 0.67 6.40
N PHE A 166 0.55 0.13 7.33
CA PHE A 166 0.96 -0.05 8.73
C PHE A 166 2.23 -0.90 8.83
N ALA A 167 2.24 -2.08 8.20
CA ALA A 167 3.40 -2.98 8.23
C ALA A 167 4.66 -2.31 7.68
N MET A 168 4.55 -1.56 6.56
CA MET A 168 5.72 -0.88 5.98
C MET A 168 6.18 0.30 6.82
N ALA A 169 5.26 1.12 7.32
CA ALA A 169 5.58 2.25 8.19
C ALA A 169 6.24 1.80 9.49
N LEU A 170 5.78 0.70 10.09
CA LEU A 170 6.39 0.09 11.28
C LEU A 170 7.81 -0.44 10.99
N LEU A 171 8.06 -1.06 9.83
CA LEU A 171 9.42 -1.48 9.45
C LEU A 171 10.35 -0.29 9.26
N PHE A 172 9.87 0.79 8.65
CA PHE A 172 10.63 2.03 8.52
C PHE A 172 10.90 2.66 9.89
N ALA A 173 9.90 2.68 10.78
CA ALA A 173 10.06 3.17 12.15
C ALA A 173 11.08 2.34 12.96
N ALA A 174 11.04 1.01 12.82
CA ALA A 174 12.01 0.11 13.47
C ALA A 174 13.45 0.39 13.02
N ASN A 175 13.65 0.78 11.78
CA ASN A 175 14.96 1.12 11.24
C ASN A 175 15.39 2.56 11.61
N ARG A 176 14.44 3.51 11.68
CA ARG A 176 14.72 4.92 11.99
C ARG A 176 14.84 5.17 13.49
N TRP A 177 14.04 4.51 14.32
CA TRP A 177 13.93 4.70 15.77
C TRP A 177 13.97 3.36 16.50
N PRO A 178 15.11 2.65 16.51
CA PRO A 178 15.20 1.33 17.12
C PRO A 178 15.06 1.37 18.65
N GLY A 179 14.67 0.24 19.25
CA GLY A 179 14.74 0.04 20.71
C GLY A 179 13.46 0.40 21.48
N GLY A 180 12.28 0.45 20.83
CA GLY A 180 11.01 0.59 21.51
C GLY A 180 10.55 -0.69 22.20
N GLU A 181 9.58 -0.59 23.13
CA GLU A 181 8.99 -1.69 23.88
C GLU A 181 7.45 -1.70 23.74
N GLY A 182 6.81 -2.82 24.00
CA GLY A 182 5.36 -2.94 23.96
C GLY A 182 4.80 -2.68 22.56
N ILE A 183 3.83 -1.76 22.44
CA ILE A 183 3.28 -1.37 21.13
C ILE A 183 4.31 -0.61 20.27
N TYR A 184 5.36 -0.07 20.87
CA TYR A 184 6.45 0.65 20.21
C TYR A 184 7.66 -0.23 19.86
N ASP A 185 7.61 -1.55 20.10
CA ASP A 185 8.49 -2.49 19.43
C ASP A 185 8.01 -2.65 17.97
N TYR A 186 8.32 -1.63 17.16
CA TYR A 186 7.81 -1.52 15.79
C TYR A 186 8.16 -2.74 14.94
N ARG A 187 9.34 -3.35 15.17
CA ARG A 187 9.77 -4.56 14.47
C ARG A 187 8.84 -5.73 14.78
N ALA A 188 8.61 -6.01 16.04
CA ALA A 188 7.71 -7.09 16.46
C ALA A 188 6.28 -6.85 16.00
N GLN A 189 5.79 -5.60 16.04
CA GLN A 189 4.45 -5.25 15.53
C GLN A 189 4.34 -5.47 14.01
N ALA A 190 5.33 -5.06 13.23
CA ALA A 190 5.35 -5.28 11.79
C ALA A 190 5.38 -6.76 11.43
N GLU A 191 6.26 -7.55 12.09
CA GLU A 191 6.38 -8.99 11.83
C GLU A 191 5.11 -9.74 12.18
N LYS A 192 4.46 -9.40 13.31
CA LYS A 192 3.16 -9.95 13.70
C LYS A 192 2.10 -9.70 12.63
N LEU A 193 2.01 -8.47 12.13
CA LEU A 193 1.03 -8.10 11.11
C LEU A 193 1.31 -8.82 9.78
N LEU A 194 2.56 -8.83 9.31
CA LEU A 194 2.96 -9.55 8.10
C LEU A 194 2.66 -11.06 8.16
N THR A 195 2.88 -11.68 9.34
CA THR A 195 2.53 -13.08 9.57
C THR A 195 1.01 -13.29 9.49
N ALA A 196 0.21 -12.42 10.11
CA ALA A 196 -1.24 -12.49 10.06
C ALA A 196 -1.76 -12.33 8.61
N MET A 197 -1.23 -11.39 7.83
CA MET A 197 -1.62 -11.18 6.44
C MET A 197 -1.47 -12.45 5.58
N VAL A 198 -0.48 -13.30 5.86
CA VAL A 198 -0.18 -14.50 5.05
C VAL A 198 -0.81 -15.78 5.65
N HIS A 199 -0.77 -15.95 6.97
CA HIS A 199 -1.02 -17.25 7.62
C HIS A 199 -2.26 -17.32 8.51
N ARG A 200 -2.94 -16.19 8.69
CA ARG A 200 -4.06 -16.16 9.62
C ARG A 200 -5.11 -17.23 9.29
N GLU A 201 -5.41 -18.08 10.27
CA GLU A 201 -6.48 -19.08 10.15
C GLU A 201 -7.85 -18.38 10.05
N THR A 202 -8.77 -19.00 9.32
CA THR A 202 -10.14 -18.49 9.19
C THR A 202 -10.88 -18.63 10.51
N ILE A 203 -11.33 -17.52 11.08
CA ILE A 203 -12.23 -17.48 12.22
C ILE A 203 -13.64 -17.18 11.74
N THR A 204 -14.61 -17.96 12.21
CA THR A 204 -16.02 -17.81 11.88
C THR A 204 -16.82 -17.50 13.14
N ALA A 205 -17.63 -16.45 13.10
CA ALA A 205 -18.58 -16.11 14.16
C ALA A 205 -19.97 -15.84 13.56
N PRO A 206 -21.05 -15.92 14.38
CA PRO A 206 -22.38 -15.47 13.96
C PRO A 206 -22.37 -13.99 13.58
N GLY A 207 -23.00 -13.65 12.47
CA GLY A 207 -23.18 -12.26 12.02
C GLY A 207 -24.65 -11.96 11.71
N PRO A 208 -25.00 -10.69 11.52
CA PRO A 208 -26.40 -10.27 11.28
C PRO A 208 -27.01 -10.80 9.98
N ARG A 209 -26.18 -11.23 9.03
CA ARG A 209 -26.58 -11.80 7.73
C ARG A 209 -26.19 -13.27 7.55
N GLY A 210 -25.84 -13.98 8.63
CA GLY A 210 -25.34 -15.34 8.63
C GLY A 210 -23.89 -15.43 9.16
N PRO A 211 -23.25 -16.61 9.09
CA PRO A 211 -21.87 -16.76 9.51
C PRO A 211 -20.96 -15.77 8.79
N HIS A 212 -20.10 -15.09 9.55
CA HIS A 212 -19.06 -14.19 9.04
C HIS A 212 -17.70 -14.83 9.28
N SER A 213 -16.94 -15.02 8.23
CA SER A 213 -15.66 -15.74 8.25
C SER A 213 -14.57 -14.84 7.66
N VAL A 214 -13.48 -14.67 8.40
CA VAL A 214 -12.34 -13.84 8.00
C VAL A 214 -11.06 -14.66 8.16
N GLY A 215 -10.24 -14.70 7.11
CA GLY A 215 -8.98 -15.43 7.04
C GLY A 215 -7.80 -14.53 6.69
N ALA A 216 -6.78 -15.09 6.03
CA ALA A 216 -5.62 -14.35 5.58
C ALA A 216 -5.98 -13.30 4.50
N GLU A 217 -5.30 -12.16 4.52
CA GLU A 217 -5.45 -11.08 3.52
C GLU A 217 -4.84 -11.44 2.18
N MET A 218 -3.77 -12.25 2.21
CA MET A 218 -3.12 -12.70 1.00
C MET A 218 -3.78 -13.96 0.44
N ASN A 219 -4.05 -13.96 -0.86
CA ASN A 219 -4.34 -15.18 -1.60
C ASN A 219 -3.03 -15.95 -1.78
N GLN A 220 -3.09 -17.30 -1.74
CA GLN A 220 -1.87 -18.11 -1.77
C GLN A 220 -1.40 -18.45 -3.19
N ASP A 221 -2.36 -18.63 -4.11
CA ASP A 221 -2.09 -18.93 -5.52
C ASP A 221 -3.20 -18.33 -6.41
N PRO A 222 -2.89 -17.28 -7.20
CA PRO A 222 -1.63 -16.50 -7.18
C PRO A 222 -1.42 -15.75 -5.86
N PRO A 223 -0.16 -15.47 -5.46
CA PRO A 223 0.13 -14.74 -4.22
C PRO A 223 -0.15 -13.24 -4.39
N MET A 224 -1.40 -12.89 -4.21
CA MET A 224 -1.92 -11.52 -4.41
C MET A 224 -2.76 -11.08 -3.22
N VAL A 225 -2.78 -9.79 -2.96
CA VAL A 225 -3.62 -9.19 -1.93
C VAL A 225 -5.10 -9.31 -2.31
N LYS A 226 -5.94 -9.64 -1.35
CA LYS A 226 -7.41 -9.59 -1.52
C LYS A 226 -7.91 -8.18 -1.24
N PHE A 227 -9.04 -7.81 -1.81
CA PHE A 227 -9.70 -6.56 -1.45
C PHE A 227 -10.15 -6.57 0.02
N VAL A 228 -10.70 -7.70 0.47
CA VAL A 228 -11.06 -7.95 1.88
C VAL A 228 -10.70 -9.39 2.27
N PRO A 229 -10.34 -9.67 3.53
CA PRO A 229 -9.99 -10.99 3.98
C PRO A 229 -11.21 -11.90 4.29
N GLU A 230 -12.42 -11.40 4.10
CA GLU A 230 -13.65 -12.17 4.23
C GLU A 230 -13.67 -13.36 3.28
N THR A 231 -14.12 -14.50 3.77
CA THR A 231 -14.31 -15.69 2.94
C THR A 231 -15.49 -15.47 1.98
N MET A 232 -15.18 -15.37 0.71
CA MET A 232 -16.13 -15.14 -0.36
C MET A 232 -16.08 -16.27 -1.39
N PRO A 233 -17.21 -16.60 -2.08
CA PRO A 233 -17.20 -17.59 -3.16
C PRO A 233 -16.24 -17.23 -4.30
N HIS A 234 -16.09 -15.94 -4.58
CA HIS A 234 -15.22 -15.38 -5.62
C HIS A 234 -14.41 -14.24 -5.00
N PRO A 235 -13.28 -14.55 -4.34
CA PRO A 235 -12.39 -13.52 -3.82
C PRO A 235 -11.77 -12.73 -4.97
N PHE A 236 -11.53 -11.43 -4.74
CA PHE A 236 -11.03 -10.52 -5.75
C PHE A 236 -10.02 -9.54 -5.13
N THR A 237 -9.42 -8.73 -5.97
CA THR A 237 -8.41 -7.74 -5.57
C THR A 237 -8.80 -6.34 -6.01
N ASP A 238 -8.15 -5.37 -5.42
CA ASP A 238 -8.06 -3.99 -5.88
C ASP A 238 -6.66 -3.76 -6.46
N PRO A 239 -6.52 -3.34 -7.73
CA PRO A 239 -5.22 -3.03 -8.31
C PRO A 239 -4.40 -2.03 -7.50
N SER A 240 -5.04 -1.11 -6.77
CA SER A 240 -4.35 -0.12 -5.93
C SER A 240 -3.79 -0.69 -4.62
N TYR A 241 -4.19 -1.90 -4.23
CA TYR A 241 -3.66 -2.59 -3.05
C TYR A 241 -2.33 -3.33 -3.34
N HIS A 242 -1.98 -3.50 -4.63
CA HIS A 242 -0.73 -4.13 -5.02
C HIS A 242 0.46 -3.18 -4.81
N LEU A 243 1.36 -3.56 -3.92
CA LEU A 243 2.51 -2.76 -3.50
C LEU A 243 3.84 -3.53 -3.69
N PRO A 244 4.21 -3.88 -4.94
CA PRO A 244 5.41 -4.69 -5.19
C PRO A 244 6.69 -4.06 -4.63
N ALA A 245 6.76 -2.74 -4.57
CA ALA A 245 7.89 -2.03 -3.94
C ALA A 245 8.06 -2.42 -2.46
N PHE A 246 6.96 -2.54 -1.71
CA PHE A 246 6.98 -2.94 -0.31
C PHE A 246 7.20 -4.45 -0.15
N TYR A 247 6.58 -5.27 -1.01
CA TYR A 247 6.73 -6.73 -0.98
C TYR A 247 8.18 -7.16 -1.16
N GLU A 248 8.96 -6.46 -1.99
CA GLU A 248 10.40 -6.67 -2.12
C GLU A 248 11.17 -6.38 -0.83
N LEU A 249 10.77 -5.36 -0.07
CA LEU A 249 11.35 -5.07 1.23
C LEU A 249 10.94 -6.11 2.27
N TRP A 250 9.68 -6.58 2.25
CA TRP A 250 9.22 -7.65 3.14
C TRP A 250 9.90 -8.99 2.82
N ALA A 251 10.21 -9.26 1.55
CA ALA A 251 11.03 -10.41 1.15
C ALA A 251 12.45 -10.37 1.72
N ARG A 252 12.92 -9.21 2.16
CA ARG A 252 14.27 -9.02 2.75
C ARG A 252 14.23 -8.86 4.26
N TRP A 253 13.23 -8.16 4.79
CA TRP A 253 13.18 -7.68 6.17
C TRP A 253 12.07 -8.31 7.01
N GLY A 254 11.07 -8.87 6.38
CA GLY A 254 9.95 -9.54 7.06
C GLY A 254 10.35 -10.90 7.68
N PRO A 255 9.37 -11.61 8.27
CA PRO A 255 9.57 -12.94 8.84
C PRO A 255 10.29 -13.87 7.88
N ALA A 256 11.29 -14.60 8.38
CA ALA A 256 12.19 -15.37 7.54
C ALA A 256 11.46 -16.45 6.72
N GLU A 257 10.45 -17.06 7.31
CA GLU A 257 9.58 -18.08 6.70
C GLU A 257 8.75 -17.53 5.53
N ASP A 258 8.44 -16.24 5.52
CA ASP A 258 7.55 -15.61 4.52
C ASP A 258 8.30 -14.89 3.39
N ARG A 259 9.61 -14.77 3.48
CA ARG A 259 10.40 -14.02 2.48
C ARG A 259 10.22 -14.53 1.06
N ALA A 260 10.15 -15.85 0.88
CA ALA A 260 9.91 -16.44 -0.43
C ALA A 260 8.48 -16.17 -0.95
N PHE A 261 7.48 -16.10 -0.05
CA PHE A 261 6.13 -15.72 -0.41
C PHE A 261 6.07 -14.27 -0.91
N TRP A 262 6.64 -13.34 -0.15
CA TRP A 262 6.65 -11.92 -0.50
C TRP A 262 7.41 -11.63 -1.80
N ALA A 263 8.51 -12.36 -2.06
CA ALA A 263 9.20 -12.28 -3.36
C ALA A 263 8.28 -12.66 -4.53
N ARG A 264 7.51 -13.76 -4.39
CA ARG A 264 6.55 -14.17 -5.42
C ARG A 264 5.37 -13.19 -5.53
N ALA A 265 4.93 -12.60 -4.42
CA ALA A 265 3.87 -11.59 -4.42
C ALA A 265 4.27 -10.31 -5.17
N ALA A 266 5.53 -9.88 -5.03
CA ALA A 266 6.08 -8.77 -5.82
C ALA A 266 6.06 -9.07 -7.33
N GLU A 267 6.53 -10.25 -7.74
CA GLU A 267 6.51 -10.65 -9.15
C GLU A 267 5.09 -10.83 -9.69
N ALA A 268 4.17 -11.39 -8.88
CA ALA A 268 2.77 -11.53 -9.27
C ALA A 268 2.11 -10.17 -9.50
N SER A 269 2.36 -9.18 -8.64
CA SER A 269 1.84 -7.81 -8.78
C SER A 269 2.40 -7.10 -10.01
N ARG A 270 3.70 -7.23 -10.28
CA ARG A 270 4.33 -6.70 -11.50
C ARG A 270 3.74 -7.30 -12.78
N ALA A 271 3.44 -8.61 -12.76
CA ALA A 271 2.79 -9.29 -13.89
C ALA A 271 1.30 -8.98 -14.01
N PHE A 272 0.67 -8.52 -12.94
CA PHE A 272 -0.74 -8.17 -12.86
C PHE A 272 -1.01 -6.80 -13.49
N PHE A 273 -0.24 -5.76 -13.18
CA PHE A 273 -0.49 -4.40 -13.64
C PHE A 273 -0.71 -4.26 -15.16
N PRO A 274 0.13 -4.81 -16.06
CA PRO A 274 -0.08 -4.67 -17.50
C PRO A 274 -1.27 -5.45 -18.04
N LYS A 275 -1.88 -6.34 -17.24
CA LYS A 275 -3.11 -7.05 -17.59
C LYS A 275 -4.35 -6.31 -17.07
N ALA A 276 -4.25 -5.70 -15.89
CA ALA A 276 -5.35 -4.97 -15.27
C ALA A 276 -5.55 -3.59 -15.90
N ALA A 277 -4.47 -2.92 -16.29
CA ALA A 277 -4.55 -1.63 -16.95
C ALA A 277 -4.82 -1.80 -18.46
N ASN A 278 -5.61 -0.90 -19.01
CA ASN A 278 -5.85 -0.83 -20.45
C ASN A 278 -4.56 -0.46 -21.18
N ALA A 279 -4.22 -1.21 -22.21
CA ALA A 279 -2.96 -1.09 -22.95
C ALA A 279 -2.77 0.25 -23.69
N GLU A 280 -3.85 0.99 -23.99
CA GLU A 280 -3.79 2.27 -24.71
C GLU A 280 -3.85 3.46 -23.75
N THR A 281 -4.70 3.37 -22.71
CA THR A 281 -4.93 4.48 -21.78
C THR A 281 -4.11 4.39 -20.49
N GLY A 282 -3.63 3.21 -20.11
CA GLY A 282 -3.01 2.96 -18.80
C GLY A 282 -4.00 2.96 -17.62
N LEU A 283 -5.30 3.11 -17.86
CA LEU A 283 -6.31 3.14 -16.82
C LEU A 283 -6.58 1.74 -16.27
N ALA A 284 -6.51 1.57 -14.95
CA ALA A 284 -6.87 0.35 -14.23
C ALA A 284 -8.25 0.51 -13.57
N PRO A 285 -9.00 -0.58 -13.32
CA PRO A 285 -10.27 -0.52 -12.59
C PRO A 285 -10.03 -0.38 -11.07
N ASP A 286 -11.07 0.01 -10.31
CA ASP A 286 -11.05 -0.08 -8.86
C ASP A 286 -11.01 -1.55 -8.41
N TYR A 287 -11.79 -2.44 -9.04
CA TYR A 287 -11.81 -3.87 -8.69
C TYR A 287 -11.49 -4.76 -9.89
N ALA A 288 -10.74 -5.82 -9.63
CA ALA A 288 -10.44 -6.87 -10.61
C ALA A 288 -10.38 -8.25 -9.95
N SER A 289 -10.67 -9.29 -10.72
CA SER A 289 -10.34 -10.66 -10.34
C SER A 289 -8.81 -10.87 -10.35
N PHE A 290 -8.33 -11.96 -9.76
CA PHE A 290 -6.89 -12.27 -9.74
C PHE A 290 -6.28 -12.56 -11.13
N ASP A 291 -7.10 -12.78 -12.16
CA ASP A 291 -6.67 -12.85 -13.57
C ASP A 291 -6.69 -11.50 -14.28
N ALA A 292 -6.93 -10.42 -13.52
CA ALA A 292 -6.96 -9.04 -13.96
C ALA A 292 -8.22 -8.65 -14.80
N THR A 293 -9.27 -9.45 -14.78
CA THR A 293 -10.54 -9.07 -15.40
C THR A 293 -11.24 -8.01 -14.54
N PRO A 294 -11.58 -6.82 -15.09
CA PRO A 294 -12.35 -5.81 -14.35
C PRO A 294 -13.69 -6.35 -13.88
N MET A 295 -14.09 -6.01 -12.65
CA MET A 295 -15.33 -6.54 -12.11
C MET A 295 -16.10 -5.55 -11.24
N GLU A 296 -17.43 -5.69 -11.23
CA GLU A 296 -18.27 -5.07 -10.21
C GLU A 296 -18.15 -5.84 -8.91
N GLY A 297 -18.00 -5.13 -7.81
CA GLY A 297 -17.87 -5.75 -6.50
C GLY A 297 -19.15 -5.67 -5.69
N PRO A 298 -19.23 -6.42 -4.57
CA PRO A 298 -20.36 -6.35 -3.65
C PRO A 298 -20.39 -5.07 -2.82
N PHE A 299 -19.26 -4.33 -2.76
CA PHE A 299 -19.09 -3.15 -1.91
C PHE A 299 -19.29 -1.84 -2.67
N ALA A 300 -18.92 -1.79 -3.96
CA ALA A 300 -19.08 -0.61 -4.80
C ALA A 300 -19.74 -0.97 -6.13
N ARG A 301 -20.60 -0.09 -6.62
CA ARG A 301 -21.10 -0.13 -8.00
C ARG A 301 -20.10 0.60 -8.90
N ARG A 302 -19.96 0.13 -10.14
CA ARG A 302 -19.07 0.72 -11.14
C ARG A 302 -17.58 0.61 -10.74
N ALA A 303 -17.22 -0.44 -10.02
CA ALA A 303 -15.84 -0.71 -9.65
C ALA A 303 -15.00 -1.27 -10.80
N SER A 304 -15.63 -1.62 -11.94
CA SER A 304 -14.98 -2.06 -13.19
C SER A 304 -14.39 -0.92 -14.02
N VAL A 305 -14.49 0.35 -13.54
CA VAL A 305 -13.96 1.54 -14.20
C VAL A 305 -12.79 2.14 -13.41
N PHE A 306 -12.05 3.06 -14.01
CA PHE A 306 -11.08 3.88 -13.31
C PHE A 306 -11.79 4.90 -12.44
N GLY A 307 -11.50 4.92 -11.15
CA GLY A 307 -12.07 5.83 -10.17
C GLY A 307 -11.13 6.05 -8.99
N TYR A 308 -11.67 6.31 -7.83
CA TYR A 308 -10.97 6.77 -6.64
C TYR A 308 -9.82 5.88 -6.18
N ASP A 309 -10.06 4.58 -6.00
CA ASP A 309 -9.03 3.65 -5.56
C ASP A 309 -7.98 3.48 -6.66
N ALA A 310 -8.40 3.40 -7.93
CA ALA A 310 -7.52 3.25 -9.07
C ALA A 310 -6.57 4.44 -9.28
N TRP A 311 -6.83 5.63 -8.72
CA TRP A 311 -5.88 6.76 -8.79
C TRP A 311 -4.50 6.39 -8.26
N ARG A 312 -4.44 5.53 -7.25
CA ARG A 312 -3.19 5.11 -6.59
C ARG A 312 -2.35 4.13 -7.42
N VAL A 313 -2.97 3.44 -8.38
CA VAL A 313 -2.31 2.34 -9.11
C VAL A 313 -1.05 2.83 -9.85
N ALA A 314 -1.14 3.99 -10.52
CA ALA A 314 -0.01 4.58 -11.25
C ALA A 314 1.16 4.96 -10.32
N SER A 315 0.86 5.45 -9.12
CA SER A 315 1.89 5.70 -8.10
C SER A 315 2.57 4.40 -7.68
N ASN A 316 1.81 3.32 -7.46
CA ASN A 316 2.34 2.06 -6.95
C ASN A 316 3.35 1.42 -7.90
N TRP A 317 3.02 1.28 -9.20
CA TRP A 317 3.99 0.73 -10.16
C TRP A 317 5.17 1.68 -10.41
N SER A 318 4.96 3.00 -10.35
CA SER A 318 6.03 3.95 -10.57
C SER A 318 7.03 4.02 -9.42
N VAL A 319 6.56 3.85 -8.19
CA VAL A 319 7.41 3.68 -7.01
C VAL A 319 8.18 2.36 -7.10
N ASP A 320 7.55 1.27 -7.53
CA ASP A 320 8.23 0.00 -7.75
C ASP A 320 9.35 0.15 -8.79
N TRP A 321 9.04 0.75 -9.93
CA TRP A 321 10.07 1.06 -10.93
C TRP A 321 11.20 1.90 -10.33
N SER A 322 10.88 3.00 -9.67
CA SER A 322 11.88 3.91 -9.09
C SER A 322 12.80 3.20 -8.10
N TRP A 323 12.26 2.30 -7.28
CA TRP A 323 13.03 1.61 -6.25
C TRP A 323 13.81 0.42 -6.77
N TRP A 324 13.29 -0.31 -7.77
CA TRP A 324 13.82 -1.62 -8.17
C TRP A 324 14.27 -1.71 -9.63
N HIS A 325 13.68 -0.97 -10.56
CA HIS A 325 13.91 -1.08 -12.01
C HIS A 325 13.77 -2.53 -12.54
N LYS A 326 12.76 -3.27 -12.07
CA LYS A 326 12.60 -4.70 -12.40
C LYS A 326 11.56 -4.98 -13.48
N ALA A 327 10.55 -4.12 -13.63
CA ALA A 327 9.43 -4.35 -14.52
C ALA A 327 9.31 -3.26 -15.61
N PRO A 328 9.95 -3.42 -16.78
CA PRO A 328 9.90 -2.39 -17.85
C PRO A 328 8.48 -2.06 -18.34
N ALA A 329 7.50 -2.94 -18.15
CA ALA A 329 6.11 -2.67 -18.47
C ALA A 329 5.54 -1.46 -17.70
N GLU A 330 6.04 -1.19 -16.49
CA GLU A 330 5.62 -0.07 -15.64
C GLU A 330 5.96 1.29 -16.28
N GLN A 331 7.04 1.36 -17.05
CA GLN A 331 7.38 2.57 -17.83
C GLN A 331 6.34 2.83 -18.92
N ALA A 332 5.98 1.80 -19.69
CA ALA A 332 4.98 1.93 -20.74
C ALA A 332 3.60 2.31 -20.18
N LEU A 333 3.21 1.74 -19.04
CA LEU A 333 1.96 2.10 -18.34
C LEU A 333 1.97 3.56 -17.90
N SER A 334 3.09 4.05 -17.36
CA SER A 334 3.25 5.45 -16.96
C SER A 334 3.18 6.41 -18.15
N ASP A 335 3.79 6.06 -19.28
CA ASP A 335 3.68 6.85 -20.50
C ASP A 335 2.24 6.86 -21.06
N HIS A 336 1.52 5.73 -20.99
CA HIS A 336 0.14 5.63 -21.47
C HIS A 336 -0.83 6.44 -20.60
N ILE A 337 -0.77 6.32 -19.27
CA ILE A 337 -1.68 7.06 -18.39
C ILE A 337 -1.44 8.57 -18.46
N GLN A 338 -0.19 9.00 -18.51
CA GLN A 338 0.11 10.43 -18.69
C GLN A 338 -0.35 10.94 -20.06
N LYS A 339 -0.13 10.17 -21.14
CA LYS A 339 -0.64 10.52 -22.48
C LYS A 339 -2.17 10.63 -22.49
N PHE A 340 -2.86 9.73 -21.82
CA PHE A 340 -4.30 9.75 -21.69
C PHE A 340 -4.76 11.04 -21.00
N PHE A 341 -4.27 11.34 -19.80
CA PHE A 341 -4.71 12.52 -19.05
C PHE A 341 -4.31 13.85 -19.71
N GLU A 342 -3.16 13.91 -20.36
CA GLU A 342 -2.79 15.06 -21.21
C GLU A 342 -3.87 15.31 -22.28
N SER A 343 -4.36 14.25 -22.93
CA SER A 343 -5.40 14.36 -23.97
C SER A 343 -6.76 14.83 -23.44
N GLN A 344 -7.03 14.64 -22.12
CA GLN A 344 -8.25 15.14 -21.47
C GLN A 344 -8.14 16.61 -21.02
N GLY A 345 -6.95 17.21 -21.10
CA GLY A 345 -6.67 18.59 -20.67
C GLY A 345 -6.14 18.67 -19.25
N MET A 346 -4.93 19.22 -19.09
CA MET A 346 -4.16 19.21 -17.84
C MET A 346 -4.84 19.87 -16.64
N GLU A 347 -5.76 20.80 -16.87
CA GLU A 347 -6.48 21.54 -15.82
C GLU A 347 -7.95 21.09 -15.66
N THR A 348 -8.40 20.10 -16.45
CA THR A 348 -9.82 19.82 -16.61
C THR A 348 -10.21 18.34 -16.60
N TYR A 349 -9.24 17.41 -16.58
CA TYR A 349 -9.58 16.00 -16.52
C TYR A 349 -10.32 15.64 -15.21
N GLY A 350 -11.35 14.82 -15.35
CA GLY A 350 -12.22 14.44 -14.26
C GLY A 350 -11.71 13.24 -13.45
N PRO A 351 -12.47 12.84 -12.42
CA PRO A 351 -12.08 11.78 -11.49
C PRO A 351 -12.33 10.35 -11.97
N MET A 352 -13.20 10.15 -12.98
CA MET A 352 -13.66 8.81 -13.37
C MET A 352 -13.74 8.64 -14.88
N TYR A 353 -13.33 7.45 -15.35
CA TYR A 353 -13.35 7.05 -16.76
C TYR A 353 -13.62 5.56 -16.91
N THR A 354 -14.29 5.17 -17.99
CA THR A 354 -14.20 3.77 -18.45
C THR A 354 -12.74 3.47 -18.82
N LEU A 355 -12.35 2.20 -18.84
CA LEU A 355 -10.95 1.86 -19.15
C LEU A 355 -10.56 2.21 -20.59
N ASP A 356 -11.52 2.32 -21.52
CA ASP A 356 -11.32 2.82 -22.90
C ASP A 356 -11.33 4.37 -22.99
N GLY A 357 -11.37 5.07 -21.85
CA GLY A 357 -11.15 6.51 -21.75
C GLY A 357 -12.38 7.41 -21.89
N LYS A 358 -13.61 6.87 -21.80
CA LYS A 358 -14.82 7.71 -21.81
C LYS A 358 -15.07 8.28 -20.40
N PRO A 359 -15.36 9.58 -20.26
CA PRO A 359 -15.70 10.15 -18.96
C PRO A 359 -16.91 9.47 -18.32
N GLU A 360 -16.82 9.24 -17.02
CA GLU A 360 -17.88 8.67 -16.19
C GLU A 360 -18.36 9.66 -15.14
N THR A 361 -19.63 9.58 -14.78
CA THR A 361 -20.18 10.47 -13.76
C THR A 361 -20.03 9.83 -12.38
N PRO A 362 -19.35 10.49 -11.44
CA PRO A 362 -19.24 10.01 -10.06
C PRO A 362 -20.59 9.81 -9.38
N SER A 363 -20.62 8.95 -8.37
CA SER A 363 -21.81 8.80 -7.54
C SER A 363 -22.09 10.11 -6.81
N PRO A 364 -23.34 10.62 -6.78
CA PRO A 364 -23.69 11.84 -6.03
C PRO A 364 -23.52 11.69 -4.51
N ARG A 365 -23.19 10.49 -4.03
CA ARG A 365 -22.92 10.23 -2.60
C ARG A 365 -21.44 10.38 -2.24
N VAL A 366 -20.57 10.54 -3.23
CA VAL A 366 -19.13 10.71 -3.01
C VAL A 366 -18.79 12.18 -3.16
N THR A 367 -18.19 12.74 -2.13
CA THR A 367 -17.66 14.12 -2.15
C THR A 367 -16.33 14.09 -2.89
N HIS A 368 -16.22 14.83 -3.97
CA HIS A 368 -15.01 14.96 -4.78
C HIS A 368 -14.99 16.32 -5.48
N GLU A 369 -13.79 16.74 -5.83
CA GLU A 369 -13.59 17.88 -6.72
C GLU A 369 -13.78 17.45 -8.20
N GLU A 370 -14.12 18.39 -9.09
CA GLU A 370 -14.21 18.11 -10.52
C GLU A 370 -12.85 17.78 -11.14
N HIS A 371 -11.78 18.35 -10.59
CA HIS A 371 -10.38 18.11 -10.94
C HIS A 371 -9.59 17.85 -9.65
N PRO A 372 -9.60 16.58 -9.13
CA PRO A 372 -9.10 16.28 -7.79
C PRO A 372 -7.59 16.45 -7.66
N GLU A 373 -7.14 17.13 -6.61
CA GLU A 373 -5.73 17.36 -6.33
C GLU A 373 -4.97 16.05 -6.04
N GLY A 374 -5.65 15.05 -5.47
CA GLY A 374 -5.09 13.72 -5.24
C GLY A 374 -4.75 13.01 -6.55
N LEU A 375 -5.65 13.08 -7.55
CA LEU A 375 -5.41 12.52 -8.87
C LEU A 375 -4.31 13.28 -9.63
N VAL A 376 -4.26 14.61 -9.51
CA VAL A 376 -3.14 15.41 -10.05
C VAL A 376 -1.82 14.92 -9.47
N GLY A 377 -1.80 14.68 -8.16
CA GLY A 377 -0.62 14.16 -7.46
C GLY A 377 -0.18 12.79 -7.97
N THR A 378 -1.09 11.82 -8.01
CA THR A 378 -0.74 10.45 -8.41
C THR A 378 -0.32 10.35 -9.88
N ASN A 379 -0.91 11.16 -10.77
CA ASN A 379 -0.47 11.28 -12.16
C ASN A 379 0.93 11.89 -12.28
N ALA A 380 1.32 12.81 -11.40
CA ALA A 380 2.70 13.33 -11.35
C ALA A 380 3.69 12.25 -10.88
N VAL A 381 3.32 11.42 -9.89
CA VAL A 381 4.16 10.30 -9.41
C VAL A 381 4.43 9.29 -10.53
N ALA A 382 3.50 9.12 -11.49
CA ALA A 382 3.73 8.31 -12.69
C ALA A 382 5.00 8.74 -13.46
N GLY A 383 5.40 10.00 -13.36
CA GLY A 383 6.65 10.54 -13.91
C GLY A 383 7.94 9.85 -13.42
N LEU A 384 7.91 9.20 -12.24
CA LEU A 384 9.06 8.44 -11.74
C LEU A 384 9.44 7.27 -12.68
N ALA A 385 8.47 6.68 -13.38
CA ALA A 385 8.68 5.60 -14.34
C ALA A 385 8.58 6.06 -15.80
N ALA A 386 7.88 7.15 -16.09
CA ALA A 386 7.68 7.65 -17.45
C ALA A 386 8.99 7.90 -18.21
N THR A 387 8.96 7.66 -19.53
CA THR A 387 10.12 7.87 -20.43
C THR A 387 10.02 9.15 -21.24
N ASP A 388 8.80 9.68 -21.47
CA ASP A 388 8.54 10.94 -22.15
C ASP A 388 8.74 12.12 -21.19
N ARG A 389 9.92 12.74 -21.23
CA ARG A 389 10.33 13.81 -20.32
C ARG A 389 9.56 15.12 -20.50
N GLU A 390 9.12 15.42 -21.70
CA GLU A 390 8.33 16.63 -21.95
C GLU A 390 6.94 16.50 -21.31
N ARG A 391 6.32 15.34 -21.47
CA ARG A 391 5.03 15.05 -20.85
C ARG A 391 5.14 14.92 -19.33
N GLU A 392 6.11 14.18 -18.81
CA GLU A 392 6.36 14.05 -17.38
C GLU A 392 6.42 15.41 -16.69
N ARG A 393 7.13 16.35 -17.29
CA ARG A 393 7.25 17.72 -16.78
C ARG A 393 5.91 18.44 -16.68
N LEU A 394 4.97 18.25 -17.61
CA LEU A 394 3.65 18.87 -17.53
C LEU A 394 2.91 18.44 -16.25
N PHE A 395 2.98 17.15 -15.88
CA PHE A 395 2.34 16.63 -14.68
C PHE A 395 3.07 17.05 -13.40
N THR A 396 4.39 17.08 -13.42
CA THR A 396 5.18 17.55 -12.28
C THR A 396 4.92 19.03 -11.98
N GLU A 397 4.85 19.88 -13.01
CA GLU A 397 4.50 21.29 -12.88
C GLU A 397 3.02 21.49 -12.48
N ALA A 398 2.11 20.64 -12.97
CA ALA A 398 0.71 20.68 -12.53
C ALA A 398 0.62 20.44 -11.00
N LEU A 399 1.27 19.38 -10.49
CA LEU A 399 1.34 19.13 -9.04
C LEU A 399 2.03 20.28 -8.29
N TRP A 400 3.13 20.83 -8.85
CA TRP A 400 3.82 21.95 -8.23
C TRP A 400 2.90 23.16 -8.06
N ASN A 401 2.05 23.45 -9.02
CA ASN A 401 1.16 24.60 -9.03
C ASN A 401 -0.18 24.34 -8.29
N THR A 402 -0.51 23.08 -8.02
CA THR A 402 -1.72 22.69 -7.29
C THR A 402 -1.68 23.21 -5.86
N LYS A 403 -2.83 23.72 -5.40
CA LYS A 403 -3.01 24.18 -4.03
C LYS A 403 -3.07 23.00 -3.07
N ILE A 404 -2.71 23.23 -1.82
CA ILE A 404 -2.88 22.23 -0.77
C ILE A 404 -4.39 22.00 -0.58
N PRO A 405 -4.88 20.75 -0.65
CA PRO A 405 -6.29 20.45 -0.48
C PRO A 405 -6.89 21.01 0.81
N SER A 406 -8.13 21.45 0.74
CA SER A 406 -8.88 22.02 1.87
C SER A 406 -10.38 21.76 1.71
N GLY A 407 -11.19 22.07 2.71
CA GLY A 407 -12.64 21.86 2.64
C GLY A 407 -13.07 20.41 2.83
N GLN A 408 -14.09 19.97 2.12
CA GLN A 408 -14.74 18.67 2.32
C GLN A 408 -13.89 17.49 1.82
N SER A 409 -13.22 17.65 0.68
CA SER A 409 -12.45 16.58 0.02
C SER A 409 -11.02 16.43 0.55
N ARG A 410 -10.61 17.30 1.49
CA ARG A 410 -9.22 17.43 1.97
C ARG A 410 -8.57 16.16 2.53
N TYR A 411 -9.36 15.15 2.91
CA TYR A 411 -8.82 13.92 3.47
C TYR A 411 -8.08 13.10 2.40
N TYR A 412 -8.79 12.56 1.45
CA TYR A 412 -8.20 11.67 0.45
C TYR A 412 -7.27 12.44 -0.49
N ASP A 413 -7.75 13.56 -1.02
CA ASP A 413 -6.93 14.45 -1.85
C ASP A 413 -5.68 14.94 -1.12
N GLY A 414 -5.79 15.35 0.14
CA GLY A 414 -4.67 15.83 0.93
C GLY A 414 -3.61 14.78 1.22
N MET A 415 -4.02 13.55 1.52
CA MET A 415 -3.10 12.44 1.76
C MET A 415 -2.33 12.07 0.49
N LEU A 416 -3.05 11.89 -0.64
CA LEU A 416 -2.42 11.59 -1.92
C LEU A 416 -1.54 12.75 -2.40
N TYR A 417 -1.99 14.00 -2.26
CA TYR A 417 -1.22 15.19 -2.60
C TYR A 417 0.11 15.26 -1.84
N LEU A 418 0.08 15.12 -0.50
CA LEU A 418 1.30 15.21 0.32
C LEU A 418 2.27 14.07 0.02
N MET A 419 1.79 12.83 -0.10
CA MET A 419 2.63 11.71 -0.50
C MET A 419 3.23 11.92 -1.90
N SER A 420 2.45 12.45 -2.84
CA SER A 420 2.92 12.76 -4.20
C SER A 420 4.00 13.84 -4.21
N LEU A 421 3.86 14.88 -3.38
CA LEU A 421 4.93 15.88 -3.19
C LEU A 421 6.23 15.24 -2.69
N MET A 422 6.12 14.30 -1.75
CA MET A 422 7.29 13.59 -1.20
C MET A 422 7.92 12.66 -2.25
N HIS A 423 7.12 11.94 -3.03
CA HIS A 423 7.59 11.10 -4.14
C HIS A 423 8.30 11.92 -5.22
N CYS A 424 7.65 12.94 -5.74
CA CYS A 424 8.21 13.81 -6.80
C CYS A 424 9.39 14.65 -6.28
N GLY A 425 9.43 14.97 -4.99
CA GLY A 425 10.53 15.66 -4.32
C GLY A 425 11.71 14.78 -3.93
N GLY A 426 11.65 13.45 -4.18
CA GLY A 426 12.70 12.50 -3.80
C GLY A 426 12.89 12.37 -2.28
N GLU A 427 11.85 12.69 -1.49
CA GLU A 427 11.85 12.58 -0.02
C GLU A 427 11.09 11.35 0.50
N PHE A 428 10.37 10.63 -0.34
CA PHE A 428 9.80 9.32 -0.01
C PHE A 428 10.84 8.23 -0.30
N ARG A 429 11.49 7.75 0.76
CA ARG A 429 12.73 6.95 0.66
C ARG A 429 12.66 5.66 1.44
N ILE A 430 13.41 4.68 1.01
CA ILE A 430 13.61 3.44 1.75
C ILE A 430 14.43 3.73 3.00
N ILE A 431 13.84 3.50 4.17
CA ILE A 431 14.52 3.62 5.46
C ILE A 431 14.98 2.21 5.85
N GLY A 432 16.19 1.87 5.39
CA GLY A 432 16.78 0.53 5.58
C GLY A 432 17.51 0.36 6.89
N PRO A 433 17.79 -0.92 7.29
CA PRO A 433 18.58 -1.20 8.49
C PRO A 433 19.97 -0.57 8.40
N GLY A 434 20.38 0.12 9.45
CA GLY A 434 21.75 0.64 9.58
C GLY A 434 22.13 1.80 8.64
N LYS A 435 21.15 2.51 8.07
CA LYS A 435 21.39 3.71 7.24
C LYS A 435 21.08 4.98 7.98
#